data_d7924233d7c7b4c6fcf8c6c70b83aafe
#
_entry.id   d7924233d7c7b4c6fcf8c6c70b83aafe
#
_cell.length_a   1.000
_cell.length_b   1.000
_cell.length_c   1.000
_cell.angle_alpha   90.00
_cell.angle_beta   90.00
_cell.angle_gamma   90.00
#
_symmetry.space_group_name_H-M   'P 1'
#
loop_
_entity.id
_entity.type
_entity.pdbx_description
1 polymer ?
#
loop_
_entity_poly.entity_id
_entity_poly.type
_entity_poly.pdbx_seq_one_letter_code
_entity_poly.pdbx_strand_id
1 'polypeptide(L)'
;MSVVINTNYAATVASNNLAASNNSLQKSLNRLSSGSKIVSPSDDAGGLAVSMKLTAAAKRQGAVNNNIGNSVSFLQTQDGVLKVAGKVLDRISELKTLYV
;
A
#
# COMPACT_ATOMS: atom_id res chain seq x y z
N MET A 1 26.47 17.87 54.39
CA MET A 1 26.43 16.97 53.22
C MET A 1 26.66 15.56 53.74
N SER A 2 25.68 14.69 53.68
CA SER A 2 25.87 13.29 54.04
C SER A 2 26.69 12.60 52.96
N VAL A 3 27.90 12.18 53.28
CA VAL A 3 28.73 11.37 52.39
C VAL A 3 28.15 9.97 52.42
N VAL A 4 27.39 9.62 51.40
CA VAL A 4 26.82 8.29 51.23
C VAL A 4 27.85 7.47 50.42
N ILE A 5 28.55 6.55 51.06
CA ILE A 5 29.64 5.78 50.44
C ILE A 5 29.12 4.68 49.51
N ASN A 6 27.87 4.20 49.70
CA ASN A 6 27.32 3.05 48.96
C ASN A 6 26.32 3.42 47.88
N THR A 7 25.93 4.67 47.71
CA THR A 7 24.98 5.12 46.71
C THR A 7 25.43 6.44 46.10
N ASN A 8 25.93 6.40 44.89
CA ASN A 8 26.24 7.63 44.13
C ASN A 8 25.01 8.05 43.33
N TYR A 9 24.28 9.06 43.81
CA TYR A 9 23.09 9.57 43.13
C TYR A 9 23.39 10.04 41.70
N ALA A 10 24.53 10.70 41.49
CA ALA A 10 24.92 11.16 40.14
C ALA A 10 25.16 9.98 39.15
N ALA A 11 25.77 8.89 39.65
CA ALA A 11 25.97 7.68 38.85
C ALA A 11 24.64 7.01 38.48
N THR A 12 23.69 6.96 39.44
CA THR A 12 22.34 6.39 39.20
C THR A 12 21.58 7.24 38.18
N VAL A 13 21.62 8.56 38.27
CA VAL A 13 21.01 9.47 37.28
C VAL A 13 21.64 9.31 35.91
N ALA A 14 22.98 9.24 35.86
CA ALA A 14 23.70 9.01 34.61
C ALA A 14 23.32 7.65 33.96
N SER A 15 23.23 6.60 34.74
CA SER A 15 22.79 5.26 34.29
C SER A 15 21.36 5.28 33.73
N ASN A 16 20.44 5.93 34.43
CA ASN A 16 19.05 6.06 33.96
C ASN A 16 18.96 6.88 32.66
N ASN A 17 19.71 7.97 32.55
CA ASN A 17 19.76 8.77 31.31
C ASN A 17 20.36 7.98 30.14
N LEU A 18 21.39 7.19 30.39
CA LEU A 18 21.99 6.32 29.40
C LEU A 18 20.99 5.24 28.92
N ALA A 19 20.28 4.61 29.85
CA ALA A 19 19.23 3.63 29.52
C ALA A 19 18.10 4.24 28.67
N ALA A 20 17.63 5.44 29.06
CA ALA A 20 16.62 6.17 28.27
C ALA A 20 17.12 6.54 26.87
N SER A 21 18.37 6.99 26.76
CA SER A 21 19.00 7.31 25.47
C SER A 21 19.14 6.08 24.58
N ASN A 22 19.56 4.94 25.14
CA ASN A 22 19.65 3.68 24.41
C ASN A 22 18.28 3.19 23.92
N ASN A 23 17.23 3.30 24.72
CA ASN A 23 15.87 2.95 24.31
C ASN A 23 15.38 3.84 23.15
N SER A 24 15.66 5.14 23.22
CA SER A 24 15.32 6.10 22.15
C SER A 24 16.09 5.81 20.88
N LEU A 25 17.36 5.45 21.00
CA LEU A 25 18.22 5.06 19.86
C LEU A 25 17.68 3.80 19.19
N GLN A 26 17.39 2.74 19.94
CA GLN A 26 16.82 1.51 19.43
C GLN A 26 15.48 1.73 18.71
N LYS A 27 14.61 2.57 19.29
CA LYS A 27 13.34 2.95 18.66
C LYS A 27 13.56 3.68 17.33
N SER A 28 14.52 4.58 17.27
CA SER A 28 14.88 5.31 16.05
C SER A 28 15.47 4.40 14.98
N LEU A 29 16.34 3.47 15.38
CA LEU A 29 16.92 2.46 14.48
C LEU A 29 15.85 1.53 13.91
N ASN A 30 14.90 1.08 14.72
CA ASN A 30 13.79 0.25 14.27
C ASN A 30 12.91 0.98 13.25
N ARG A 31 12.63 2.27 13.47
CA ARG A 31 11.90 3.11 12.51
C ARG A 31 12.66 3.32 11.21
N LEU A 32 13.95 3.55 11.29
CA LEU A 32 14.81 3.72 10.12
C LEU A 32 14.91 2.42 9.30
N SER A 33 15.11 1.30 9.97
CA SER A 33 15.23 -0.02 9.35
C SER A 33 13.92 -0.47 8.70
N SER A 34 12.77 -0.22 9.34
CA SER A 34 11.46 -0.57 8.80
C SER A 34 10.95 0.41 7.74
N GLY A 35 11.52 1.62 7.65
CA GLY A 35 11.03 2.71 6.83
C GLY A 35 9.65 3.25 7.25
N SER A 36 9.15 2.84 8.42
CA SER A 36 7.83 3.22 8.93
C SER A 36 7.94 3.96 10.26
N LYS A 37 7.16 5.04 10.41
CA LYS A 37 7.07 5.78 11.66
C LYS A 37 6.43 4.97 12.78
N ILE A 38 5.48 4.10 12.44
CA ILE A 38 4.73 3.22 13.35
C ILE A 38 5.21 1.80 13.11
N VAL A 39 6.01 1.25 14.01
CA VAL A 39 6.57 -0.10 13.92
C VAL A 39 5.78 -1.08 14.79
N SER A 40 5.26 -0.60 15.92
CA SER A 40 4.52 -1.39 16.91
C SER A 40 3.16 -0.75 17.20
N PRO A 41 2.12 -1.55 17.48
CA PRO A 41 0.83 -1.03 17.95
C PRO A 41 0.93 -0.13 19.20
N SER A 42 1.96 -0.33 20.01
CA SER A 42 2.24 0.49 21.20
C SER A 42 2.75 1.89 20.87
N ASP A 43 3.26 2.13 19.65
CA ASP A 43 3.72 3.44 19.21
C ASP A 43 2.55 4.41 18.93
N ASP A 44 1.54 3.91 18.22
CA ASP A 44 0.30 4.63 17.91
C ASP A 44 -0.75 3.65 17.39
N ALA A 45 -1.62 3.18 18.26
CA ALA A 45 -2.68 2.23 17.90
C ALA A 45 -3.73 2.87 16.97
N GLY A 46 -4.04 4.16 17.16
CA GLY A 46 -4.99 4.89 16.32
C GLY A 46 -4.46 5.09 14.90
N GLY A 47 -3.23 5.58 14.78
CA GLY A 47 -2.55 5.76 13.49
C GLY A 47 -2.36 4.45 12.75
N LEU A 48 -2.04 3.36 13.45
CA LEU A 48 -1.92 2.03 12.86
C LEU A 48 -3.25 1.54 12.28
N ALA A 49 -4.35 1.68 13.02
CA ALA A 49 -5.68 1.29 12.54
C ALA A 49 -6.10 2.07 11.27
N VAL A 50 -5.85 3.37 11.22
CA VAL A 50 -6.10 4.21 10.04
C VAL A 50 -5.20 3.78 8.87
N SER A 51 -3.92 3.57 9.11
CA SER A 51 -2.96 3.10 8.10
C SER A 51 -3.38 1.77 7.48
N MET A 52 -3.82 0.81 8.30
CA MET A 52 -4.33 -0.48 7.82
C MET A 52 -5.58 -0.31 6.96
N LYS A 53 -6.53 0.54 7.37
CA LYS A 53 -7.74 0.84 6.58
C LYS A 53 -7.40 1.47 5.23
N LEU A 54 -6.49 2.44 5.21
CA LEU A 54 -6.05 3.11 3.99
C LEU A 54 -5.30 2.15 3.06
N THR A 55 -4.42 1.32 3.61
CA THR A 55 -3.70 0.29 2.84
C THR A 55 -4.67 -0.73 2.23
N ALA A 56 -5.68 -1.16 2.98
CA ALA A 56 -6.72 -2.05 2.46
C ALA A 56 -7.57 -1.39 1.38
N ALA A 57 -7.88 -0.09 1.52
CA ALA A 57 -8.58 0.68 0.50
C ALA A 57 -7.75 0.83 -0.78
N ALA A 58 -6.45 1.16 -0.65
CA ALA A 58 -5.54 1.27 -1.78
C ALA A 58 -5.38 -0.06 -2.54
N LYS A 59 -5.27 -1.18 -1.83
CA LYS A 59 -5.24 -2.51 -2.46
C LYS A 59 -6.53 -2.84 -3.21
N ARG A 60 -7.68 -2.50 -2.64
CA ARG A 60 -8.97 -2.67 -3.33
C ARG A 60 -9.07 -1.81 -4.59
N GLN A 61 -8.62 -0.55 -4.51
CA GLN A 61 -8.59 0.33 -5.68
C GLN A 61 -7.67 -0.20 -6.79
N GLY A 62 -6.52 -0.76 -6.43
CA GLY A 62 -5.64 -1.45 -7.39
C GLY A 62 -6.32 -2.64 -8.07
N ALA A 63 -7.04 -3.47 -7.32
CA ALA A 63 -7.80 -4.59 -7.89
C ALA A 63 -8.93 -4.09 -8.82
N VAL A 64 -9.64 -3.02 -8.45
CA VAL A 64 -10.66 -2.40 -9.31
C VAL A 64 -10.04 -1.89 -10.61
N ASN A 65 -8.89 -1.22 -10.57
CA ASN A 65 -8.19 -0.76 -11.77
C ASN A 65 -7.83 -1.91 -12.70
N ASN A 66 -7.33 -3.02 -12.16
CA ASN A 66 -7.03 -4.21 -12.96
C ASN A 66 -8.30 -4.81 -13.60
N ASN A 67 -9.40 -4.86 -12.85
CA ASN A 67 -10.68 -5.35 -13.38
C ASN A 67 -11.23 -4.45 -14.49
N ILE A 68 -11.10 -3.11 -14.34
CA ILE A 68 -11.47 -2.15 -15.38
C ILE A 68 -10.61 -2.38 -16.63
N GLY A 69 -9.30 -2.55 -16.49
CA GLY A 69 -8.39 -2.86 -17.60
C GLY A 69 -8.80 -4.13 -18.35
N ASN A 70 -9.13 -5.19 -17.61
CA ASN A 70 -9.63 -6.44 -18.20
C ASN A 70 -10.97 -6.25 -18.92
N SER A 71 -11.89 -5.47 -18.35
CA SER A 71 -13.18 -5.16 -18.96
C SER A 71 -13.04 -4.36 -20.24
N VAL A 72 -12.14 -3.38 -20.26
CA VAL A 72 -11.83 -2.60 -21.47
C VAL A 72 -11.26 -3.51 -22.58
N SER A 73 -10.32 -4.40 -22.22
CA SER A 73 -9.75 -5.35 -23.19
C SER A 73 -10.82 -6.30 -23.76
N PHE A 74 -11.75 -6.76 -22.91
CA PHE A 74 -12.86 -7.58 -23.37
C PHE A 74 -13.79 -6.83 -24.32
N LEU A 75 -14.15 -5.58 -24.01
CA LEU A 75 -14.96 -4.73 -24.88
C LEU A 75 -14.27 -4.44 -26.23
N GLN A 76 -12.95 -4.22 -26.22
CA GLN A 76 -12.17 -4.03 -27.44
C GLN A 76 -12.20 -5.30 -28.34
N THR A 77 -12.14 -6.48 -27.72
CA THR A 77 -12.27 -7.74 -28.46
C THR A 77 -13.66 -7.88 -29.06
N GLN A 78 -14.71 -7.54 -28.33
CA GLN A 78 -16.10 -7.55 -28.83
C GLN A 78 -16.29 -6.55 -29.98
N ASP A 79 -15.75 -5.34 -29.86
CA ASP A 79 -15.80 -4.33 -30.94
C ASP A 79 -15.10 -4.84 -32.21
N GLY A 80 -13.96 -5.52 -32.05
CA GLY A 80 -13.28 -6.18 -33.17
C GLY A 80 -14.14 -7.24 -33.86
N VAL A 81 -14.82 -8.10 -33.12
CA VAL A 81 -15.72 -9.12 -33.66
C VAL A 81 -16.91 -8.47 -34.37
N LEU A 82 -17.51 -7.44 -33.80
CA LEU A 82 -18.63 -6.73 -34.43
C LEU A 82 -18.23 -6.04 -35.74
N LYS A 83 -17.03 -5.46 -35.78
CA LYS A 83 -16.48 -4.89 -37.06
C LYS A 83 -16.29 -5.93 -38.11
N VAL A 84 -15.81 -7.12 -37.77
CA VAL A 84 -15.69 -8.24 -38.75
C VAL A 84 -17.07 -8.71 -39.21
N ALA A 85 -18.03 -8.85 -38.29
CA ALA A 85 -19.41 -9.22 -38.63
C ALA A 85 -20.05 -8.18 -39.57
N GLY A 86 -19.83 -6.88 -39.31
CA GLY A 86 -20.27 -5.81 -40.20
C GLY A 86 -19.71 -5.96 -41.63
N LYS A 87 -18.39 -6.18 -41.77
CA LYS A 87 -17.76 -6.40 -43.08
C LYS A 87 -18.34 -7.62 -43.81
N VAL A 88 -18.66 -8.68 -43.12
CA VAL A 88 -19.28 -9.88 -43.72
C VAL A 88 -20.68 -9.56 -44.23
N LEU A 89 -21.49 -8.84 -43.43
CA LEU A 89 -22.82 -8.40 -43.85
C LEU A 89 -22.78 -7.46 -45.06
N ASP A 90 -21.83 -6.52 -45.09
CA ASP A 90 -21.61 -5.62 -46.21
C ASP A 90 -21.28 -6.45 -47.49
N ARG A 91 -20.44 -7.47 -47.38
CA ARG A 91 -20.09 -8.33 -48.50
C ARG A 91 -21.26 -9.19 -49.00
N ILE A 92 -22.09 -9.68 -48.08
CA ILE A 92 -23.32 -10.40 -48.42
C ILE A 92 -24.27 -9.47 -49.18
N SER A 93 -24.41 -8.22 -48.73
CA SER A 93 -25.26 -7.21 -49.41
C SER A 93 -24.76 -6.87 -50.77
N GLU A 94 -23.45 -6.70 -51.00
CA GLU A 94 -22.85 -6.53 -52.31
C GLU A 94 -23.15 -7.71 -53.24
N LEU A 95 -22.94 -8.93 -52.78
CA LEU A 95 -23.19 -10.14 -53.59
C LEU A 95 -24.65 -10.26 -53.96
N LYS A 96 -25.57 -9.92 -53.02
CA LYS A 96 -27.01 -9.90 -53.34
C LYS A 96 -27.36 -8.90 -54.44
N THR A 97 -26.73 -7.73 -54.46
CA THR A 97 -26.97 -6.70 -55.50
C THR A 97 -26.38 -7.09 -56.87
N LEU A 98 -25.35 -7.92 -56.90
CA LEU A 98 -24.75 -8.44 -58.12
C LEU A 98 -25.52 -9.61 -58.72
N TYR A 99 -26.42 -10.23 -57.95
CA TYR A 99 -27.18 -11.42 -58.37
C TYR A 99 -28.62 -11.10 -58.84
N VAL A 100 -29.00 -9.82 -58.79
CA VAL A 100 -30.23 -9.28 -59.34
C VAL A 100 -29.95 -8.62 -60.66
#